data_36edf02e1dfc672ec6d5d118445fd8d6
#
_entry.id   36edf02e1dfc672ec6d5d118445fd8d6
#
_cell.length_a   1.000
_cell.length_b   1.000
_cell.length_c   1.000
_cell.angle_alpha   90.00
_cell.angle_beta   90.00
_cell.angle_gamma   90.00
#
_symmetry.space_group_name_H-M   'P 1'
#
loop_
_entity.id
_entity.type
_entity.pdbx_description
1 polymer ?
#
loop_
_entity_poly.entity_id
_entity_poly.type
_entity_poly.pdbx_seq_one_letter_code
_entity_poly.pdbx_strand_id
1 'polypeptide(L)'
;MEIKENLFKSDRHNSFYLSSGPEEGELIIMTHGWPELSLSWRHQLKFLGELGYHVVAPDMRGYGRSSVYKDHEAYSQREINLDMVELFTSLGKKEAIWIGHDWGSPVVWNMALHHPDKVKAVCSLCVPLGFGEHPENLMNTVNREIYPVEEYPAGQWDYQFHYYENFDDAQKEMDEDPYKLVKILFRKGDPMGLGLPAGTSLTRKNKGWFAEFGGIPDFPIDEEMISEEEARTFAKYLTENTFFGPNSWYVNGEDNQKFNETINDQTLEMPALFVHATYDYVCDTTS
;
A
#
# COMPACT_ATOMS: atom_id res chain seq x y z
N MET A 1 -20.40 14.74 -4.67
CA MET A 1 -21.08 13.42 -4.60
C MET A 1 -20.87 12.84 -3.21
N GLU A 2 -21.87 12.15 -2.66
CA GLU A 2 -21.78 11.48 -1.34
C GLU A 2 -20.92 10.22 -1.45
N ILE A 3 -20.10 9.97 -0.42
CA ILE A 3 -19.36 8.72 -0.26
C ILE A 3 -20.20 7.75 0.55
N LYS A 4 -20.41 6.55 0.04
CA LYS A 4 -21.20 5.48 0.68
C LYS A 4 -20.27 4.42 1.26
N GLU A 5 -20.69 3.86 2.39
CA GLU A 5 -20.05 2.71 3.02
C GLU A 5 -20.74 1.42 2.59
N ASN A 6 -19.95 0.40 2.25
CA ASN A 6 -20.45 -0.87 1.77
C ASN A 6 -19.66 -2.02 2.39
N LEU A 7 -20.28 -3.21 2.42
CA LEU A 7 -19.64 -4.44 2.87
C LEU A 7 -20.02 -5.58 1.93
N PHE A 8 -19.04 -6.11 1.21
CA PHE A 8 -19.16 -7.34 0.47
C PHE A 8 -18.67 -8.52 1.32
N LYS A 9 -19.41 -9.62 1.33
CA LYS A 9 -19.07 -10.83 2.06
C LYS A 9 -18.99 -12.01 1.12
N SER A 10 -17.87 -12.71 1.13
CA SER A 10 -17.71 -14.03 0.53
C SER A 10 -17.46 -15.07 1.62
N ASP A 11 -17.39 -16.34 1.24
CA ASP A 11 -17.04 -17.43 2.16
C ASP A 11 -15.57 -17.33 2.63
N ARG A 12 -14.73 -16.62 1.86
CA ARG A 12 -13.29 -16.50 2.08
C ARG A 12 -12.90 -15.20 2.78
N HIS A 13 -13.53 -14.07 2.41
CA HIS A 13 -13.11 -12.73 2.83
C HIS A 13 -14.30 -11.77 2.91
N ASN A 14 -14.27 -10.85 3.87
CA ASN A 14 -15.18 -9.71 3.92
C ASN A 14 -14.42 -8.46 3.51
N SER A 15 -14.85 -7.81 2.44
CA SER A 15 -14.29 -6.54 1.96
C SER A 15 -15.22 -5.39 2.32
N PHE A 16 -14.78 -4.54 3.25
CA PHE A 16 -15.39 -3.24 3.41
C PHE A 16 -14.87 -2.31 2.31
N TYR A 17 -15.72 -1.45 1.77
CA TYR A 17 -15.28 -0.46 0.78
C TYR A 17 -16.10 0.81 0.81
N LEU A 18 -15.46 1.90 0.46
CA LEU A 18 -16.10 3.17 0.15
C LEU A 18 -16.45 3.21 -1.33
N SER A 19 -17.58 3.83 -1.67
CA SER A 19 -17.95 4.06 -3.07
C SER A 19 -18.55 5.44 -3.30
N SER A 20 -18.45 5.92 -4.53
CA SER A 20 -19.05 7.18 -4.97
C SER A 20 -19.42 7.09 -6.44
N GLY A 21 -20.34 7.96 -6.87
CA GLY A 21 -20.80 8.03 -8.26
C GLY A 21 -21.94 7.07 -8.58
N PRO A 22 -22.42 7.12 -9.85
CA PRO A 22 -23.52 6.27 -10.32
C PRO A 22 -23.05 4.82 -10.54
N GLU A 23 -23.83 3.84 -10.08
CA GLU A 23 -23.50 2.42 -10.20
C GLU A 23 -23.37 1.97 -11.68
N GLU A 24 -24.05 2.62 -12.61
CA GLU A 24 -23.96 2.36 -14.04
C GLU A 24 -22.70 2.93 -14.67
N GLY A 25 -22.02 3.85 -14.00
CA GLY A 25 -20.79 4.48 -14.47
C GLY A 25 -19.69 3.45 -14.77
N GLU A 26 -18.69 3.87 -15.50
CA GLU A 26 -17.47 3.08 -15.70
C GLU A 26 -16.79 2.85 -14.36
N LEU A 27 -16.40 1.60 -14.08
CA LEU A 27 -15.85 1.22 -12.77
C LEU A 27 -14.37 1.63 -12.65
N ILE A 28 -14.07 2.29 -11.53
CA ILE A 28 -12.70 2.53 -11.06
C ILE A 28 -12.55 1.87 -9.70
N ILE A 29 -11.52 1.02 -9.53
CA ILE A 29 -11.16 0.42 -8.24
C ILE A 29 -9.81 0.99 -7.80
N MET A 30 -9.75 1.52 -6.56
CA MET A 30 -8.57 2.16 -6.01
C MET A 30 -8.07 1.43 -4.78
N THR A 31 -6.88 0.85 -4.85
CA THR A 31 -6.25 0.07 -3.78
C THR A 31 -5.21 0.90 -3.05
N HIS A 32 -5.33 0.98 -1.72
CA HIS A 32 -4.41 1.70 -0.85
C HIS A 32 -3.20 0.85 -0.45
N GLY A 33 -2.19 1.47 0.13
CA GLY A 33 -0.98 0.83 0.63
C GLY A 33 -0.84 0.84 2.16
N TRP A 34 0.41 0.77 2.61
CA TRP A 34 0.77 0.73 4.02
C TRP A 34 1.06 2.14 4.58
N PRO A 35 0.62 2.48 5.77
CA PRO A 35 -0.44 1.89 6.58
C PRO A 35 -1.76 2.66 6.43
N GLU A 36 -2.39 2.49 5.30
CA GLU A 36 -3.52 3.30 4.88
C GLU A 36 -4.89 2.60 5.08
N LEU A 37 -5.95 3.26 4.62
CA LEU A 37 -7.34 2.78 4.54
C LEU A 37 -7.98 3.25 3.23
N SER A 38 -9.14 2.73 2.90
CA SER A 38 -9.99 3.27 1.81
C SER A 38 -10.20 4.79 1.90
N LEU A 39 -10.14 5.33 3.12
CA LEU A 39 -10.27 6.76 3.42
C LEU A 39 -9.16 7.61 2.77
N SER A 40 -7.99 7.05 2.46
CA SER A 40 -6.94 7.76 1.70
C SER A 40 -7.45 8.29 0.38
N TRP A 41 -8.39 7.58 -0.24
CA TRP A 41 -8.97 7.91 -1.54
C TRP A 41 -10.18 8.87 -1.50
N ARG A 42 -10.51 9.46 -0.35
CA ARG A 42 -11.71 10.30 -0.14
C ARG A 42 -11.86 11.45 -1.15
N HIS A 43 -10.77 12.07 -1.54
CA HIS A 43 -10.75 13.18 -2.51
C HIS A 43 -11.00 12.66 -3.92
N GLN A 44 -10.34 11.58 -4.31
CA GLN A 44 -10.49 10.93 -5.61
C GLN A 44 -11.86 10.29 -5.76
N LEU A 45 -12.38 9.63 -4.71
CA LEU A 45 -13.75 9.10 -4.66
C LEU A 45 -14.78 10.18 -5.01
N LYS A 46 -14.69 11.33 -4.34
CA LYS A 46 -15.60 12.45 -4.58
C LYS A 46 -15.46 13.00 -5.97
N PHE A 47 -14.23 13.33 -6.38
CA PHE A 47 -13.95 13.97 -7.65
C PHE A 47 -14.34 13.09 -8.85
N LEU A 48 -13.91 11.84 -8.88
CA LEU A 48 -14.20 10.92 -9.98
C LEU A 48 -15.67 10.51 -9.99
N GLY A 49 -16.31 10.38 -8.83
CA GLY A 49 -17.74 10.15 -8.74
C GLY A 49 -18.57 11.32 -9.32
N GLU A 50 -18.14 12.56 -9.13
CA GLU A 50 -18.77 13.75 -9.73
C GLU A 50 -18.59 13.82 -11.25
N LEU A 51 -17.54 13.17 -11.79
CA LEU A 51 -17.34 13.00 -13.23
C LEU A 51 -18.20 11.88 -13.85
N GLY A 52 -18.95 11.13 -13.03
CA GLY A 52 -19.85 10.08 -13.49
C GLY A 52 -19.26 8.67 -13.50
N TYR A 53 -18.07 8.45 -12.92
CA TYR A 53 -17.53 7.11 -12.72
C TYR A 53 -18.17 6.44 -11.50
N HIS A 54 -18.29 5.10 -11.53
CA HIS A 54 -18.53 4.31 -10.35
C HIS A 54 -17.18 4.02 -9.69
N VAL A 55 -16.91 4.68 -8.57
CA VAL A 55 -15.59 4.61 -7.91
C VAL A 55 -15.70 3.79 -6.64
N VAL A 56 -14.80 2.84 -6.47
CA VAL A 56 -14.75 1.91 -5.33
C VAL A 56 -13.35 1.91 -4.74
N ALA A 57 -13.25 2.04 -3.42
CA ALA A 57 -11.99 1.95 -2.69
C ALA A 57 -12.18 0.98 -1.51
N PRO A 58 -11.63 -0.24 -1.54
CA PRO A 58 -11.69 -1.17 -0.42
C PRO A 58 -10.72 -0.78 0.71
N ASP A 59 -11.08 -1.10 1.96
CA ASP A 59 -10.08 -1.38 2.98
C ASP A 59 -9.44 -2.71 2.59
N MET A 60 -8.12 -2.70 2.39
CA MET A 60 -7.41 -3.89 1.94
C MET A 60 -7.36 -4.94 3.07
N ARG A 61 -7.01 -6.19 2.73
CA ARG A 61 -6.86 -7.31 3.68
C ARG A 61 -5.96 -6.94 4.86
N GLY A 62 -6.44 -7.09 6.09
CA GLY A 62 -5.73 -6.72 7.32
C GLY A 62 -5.94 -5.27 7.77
N TYR A 63 -6.70 -4.49 7.03
CA TYR A 63 -6.93 -3.08 7.33
C TYR A 63 -8.40 -2.76 7.59
N GLY A 64 -8.63 -1.71 8.35
CA GLY A 64 -9.93 -1.09 8.53
C GLY A 64 -11.00 -2.05 9.00
N ARG A 65 -12.07 -2.14 8.21
CA ARG A 65 -13.25 -2.97 8.47
C ARG A 65 -13.30 -4.24 7.62
N SER A 66 -12.26 -4.51 6.83
CA SER A 66 -12.07 -5.76 6.10
C SER A 66 -11.53 -6.87 7.01
N SER A 67 -11.55 -8.12 6.53
CA SER A 67 -11.12 -9.26 7.33
C SER A 67 -9.64 -9.20 7.70
N VAL A 68 -9.33 -9.62 8.93
CA VAL A 68 -8.00 -9.74 9.50
C VAL A 68 -7.69 -11.21 9.76
N TYR A 69 -6.46 -11.63 9.52
CA TYR A 69 -5.97 -13.00 9.67
C TYR A 69 -4.76 -13.06 10.61
N LYS A 70 -4.43 -14.25 11.11
CA LYS A 70 -3.36 -14.46 12.09
C LYS A 70 -2.11 -15.10 11.50
N ASP A 71 -2.16 -15.52 10.24
CA ASP A 71 -1.08 -16.20 9.55
C ASP A 71 -0.51 -15.29 8.46
N HIS A 72 0.81 -15.24 8.34
CA HIS A 72 1.49 -14.37 7.36
C HIS A 72 1.09 -14.69 5.92
N GLU A 73 0.97 -15.98 5.59
CA GLU A 73 0.64 -16.47 4.24
C GLU A 73 -0.72 -15.95 3.76
N ALA A 74 -1.64 -15.66 4.70
CA ALA A 74 -2.91 -15.03 4.37
C ALA A 74 -2.78 -13.64 3.72
N TYR A 75 -1.62 -13.01 3.82
CA TYR A 75 -1.33 -11.66 3.28
C TYR A 75 -0.46 -11.70 2.01
N SER A 76 -0.35 -12.85 1.35
CA SER A 76 0.33 -12.95 0.06
C SER A 76 -0.43 -12.22 -1.05
N GLN A 77 0.29 -11.76 -2.08
CA GLN A 77 -0.32 -11.08 -3.23
C GLN A 77 -1.36 -11.94 -3.93
N ARG A 78 -1.22 -13.27 -3.91
CA ARG A 78 -2.22 -14.21 -4.43
C ARG A 78 -3.56 -14.07 -3.70
N GLU A 79 -3.53 -14.10 -2.36
CA GLU A 79 -4.74 -14.00 -1.54
C GLU A 79 -5.43 -12.63 -1.69
N ILE A 80 -4.62 -11.56 -1.74
CA ILE A 80 -5.10 -10.19 -1.91
C ILE A 80 -5.74 -10.00 -3.31
N ASN A 81 -5.12 -10.56 -4.35
CA ASN A 81 -5.69 -10.52 -5.69
C ASN A 81 -7.01 -11.28 -5.78
N LEU A 82 -7.13 -12.42 -5.11
CA LEU A 82 -8.39 -13.16 -5.03
C LEU A 82 -9.50 -12.32 -4.36
N ASP A 83 -9.19 -11.54 -3.32
CA ASP A 83 -10.15 -10.60 -2.73
C ASP A 83 -10.64 -9.59 -3.75
N MET A 84 -9.72 -9.04 -4.54
CA MET A 84 -10.05 -8.04 -5.57
C MET A 84 -10.88 -8.65 -6.69
N VAL A 85 -10.59 -9.89 -7.10
CA VAL A 85 -11.41 -10.61 -8.10
C VAL A 85 -12.83 -10.87 -7.57
N GLU A 86 -12.97 -11.28 -6.32
CA GLU A 86 -14.27 -11.51 -5.68
C GLU A 86 -15.08 -10.21 -5.56
N LEU A 87 -14.44 -9.12 -5.06
CA LEU A 87 -15.07 -7.80 -4.98
C LEU A 87 -15.49 -7.31 -6.37
N PHE A 88 -14.59 -7.33 -7.34
CA PHE A 88 -14.85 -6.92 -8.73
C PHE A 88 -16.04 -7.70 -9.32
N THR A 89 -16.07 -9.01 -9.12
CA THR A 89 -17.14 -9.89 -9.62
C THR A 89 -18.48 -9.52 -9.02
N SER A 90 -18.50 -9.16 -7.73
CA SER A 90 -19.72 -8.75 -7.02
C SER A 90 -20.32 -7.45 -7.54
N LEU A 91 -19.48 -6.57 -8.12
CA LEU A 91 -19.90 -5.31 -8.71
C LEU A 91 -20.52 -5.47 -10.12
N GLY A 92 -20.47 -6.67 -10.71
CA GLY A 92 -21.18 -7.01 -11.94
C GLY A 92 -20.70 -6.29 -13.21
N LYS A 93 -19.46 -5.79 -13.22
CA LYS A 93 -18.87 -5.10 -14.36
C LYS A 93 -18.00 -6.06 -15.20
N LYS A 94 -17.80 -5.70 -16.48
CA LYS A 94 -16.97 -6.51 -17.37
C LYS A 94 -15.47 -6.25 -17.18
N GLU A 95 -15.12 -4.99 -16.94
CA GLU A 95 -13.75 -4.51 -16.76
C GLU A 95 -13.75 -3.28 -15.87
N ALA A 96 -12.60 -2.93 -15.30
CA ALA A 96 -12.42 -1.73 -14.49
C ALA A 96 -11.10 -1.03 -14.81
N ILE A 97 -11.01 0.25 -14.50
CA ILE A 97 -9.75 0.96 -14.35
C ILE A 97 -9.24 0.67 -12.93
N TRP A 98 -8.00 0.21 -12.80
CA TRP A 98 -7.39 -0.12 -11.52
C TRP A 98 -6.31 0.90 -11.18
N ILE A 99 -6.40 1.47 -9.97
CA ILE A 99 -5.45 2.49 -9.49
C ILE A 99 -4.89 2.01 -8.17
N GLY A 100 -3.55 1.92 -8.05
CA GLY A 100 -2.87 1.49 -6.84
C GLY A 100 -1.90 2.53 -6.32
N HIS A 101 -1.75 2.61 -5.00
CA HIS A 101 -0.75 3.40 -4.31
C HIS A 101 0.04 2.52 -3.34
N ASP A 102 1.36 2.69 -3.25
CA ASP A 102 2.25 1.94 -2.37
C ASP A 102 2.02 0.42 -2.52
N TRP A 103 1.72 -0.35 -1.46
CA TRP A 103 1.38 -1.78 -1.54
C TRP A 103 0.13 -2.09 -2.38
N GLY A 104 -0.74 -1.11 -2.62
CA GLY A 104 -1.83 -1.24 -3.59
C GLY A 104 -1.35 -1.30 -5.04
N SER A 105 -0.15 -0.80 -5.34
CA SER A 105 0.44 -0.86 -6.68
C SER A 105 0.76 -2.29 -7.14
N PRO A 106 1.47 -3.14 -6.39
CA PRO A 106 1.63 -4.55 -6.73
C PRO A 106 0.29 -5.27 -6.95
N VAL A 107 -0.76 -4.91 -6.20
CA VAL A 107 -2.10 -5.48 -6.38
C VAL A 107 -2.64 -5.18 -7.78
N VAL A 108 -2.63 -3.92 -8.21
CA VAL A 108 -3.17 -3.55 -9.53
C VAL A 108 -2.29 -4.04 -10.67
N TRP A 109 -0.96 -4.10 -10.49
CA TRP A 109 -0.06 -4.75 -11.47
C TRP A 109 -0.39 -6.23 -11.62
N ASN A 110 -0.60 -6.95 -10.51
CA ASN A 110 -0.98 -8.35 -10.53
C ASN A 110 -2.38 -8.56 -11.13
N MET A 111 -3.34 -7.65 -10.89
CA MET A 111 -4.62 -7.69 -11.61
C MET A 111 -4.41 -7.57 -13.12
N ALA A 112 -3.56 -6.66 -13.57
CA ALA A 112 -3.28 -6.46 -15.00
C ALA A 112 -2.60 -7.68 -15.64
N LEU A 113 -1.72 -8.36 -14.92
CA LEU A 113 -0.95 -9.50 -15.41
C LEU A 113 -1.72 -10.83 -15.34
N HIS A 114 -2.42 -11.10 -14.22
CA HIS A 114 -3.12 -12.37 -13.99
C HIS A 114 -4.57 -12.36 -14.50
N HIS A 115 -5.20 -11.18 -14.60
CA HIS A 115 -6.60 -11.01 -14.97
C HIS A 115 -6.80 -9.91 -16.02
N PRO A 116 -6.04 -9.92 -17.15
CA PRO A 116 -6.09 -8.84 -18.15
C PRO A 116 -7.50 -8.61 -18.72
N ASP A 117 -8.34 -9.67 -18.73
CA ASP A 117 -9.74 -9.60 -19.14
C ASP A 117 -10.63 -8.73 -18.23
N LYS A 118 -10.16 -8.39 -17.02
CA LYS A 118 -10.86 -7.55 -16.02
C LYS A 118 -10.29 -6.14 -15.93
N VAL A 119 -9.22 -5.85 -16.68
CA VAL A 119 -8.49 -4.59 -16.58
C VAL A 119 -8.61 -3.79 -17.87
N LYS A 120 -9.33 -2.68 -17.84
CA LYS A 120 -9.43 -1.73 -18.94
C LYS A 120 -8.19 -0.84 -19.04
N ALA A 121 -7.67 -0.42 -17.90
CA ALA A 121 -6.43 0.36 -17.78
C ALA A 121 -5.89 0.20 -16.34
N VAL A 122 -4.59 0.37 -16.17
CA VAL A 122 -3.92 0.34 -14.87
C VAL A 122 -3.17 1.65 -14.61
N CYS A 123 -3.27 2.15 -13.38
CA CYS A 123 -2.50 3.29 -12.91
C CYS A 123 -1.82 2.92 -11.59
N SER A 124 -0.53 3.16 -11.49
CA SER A 124 0.24 2.95 -10.27
C SER A 124 0.90 4.25 -9.82
N LEU A 125 0.80 4.52 -8.52
CA LEU A 125 1.43 5.67 -7.87
C LEU A 125 2.58 5.17 -6.99
N CYS A 126 3.76 5.77 -7.16
CA CYS A 126 5.04 5.57 -6.50
C CYS A 126 5.72 4.19 -6.66
N VAL A 127 5.01 3.08 -6.81
CA VAL A 127 5.62 1.74 -6.92
C VAL A 127 5.46 1.16 -8.33
N PRO A 128 6.55 0.98 -9.09
CA PRO A 128 6.50 0.45 -10.46
C PRO A 128 6.25 -1.07 -10.48
N LEU A 129 6.05 -1.60 -11.69
CA LEU A 129 5.94 -3.03 -11.93
C LEU A 129 7.24 -3.76 -11.49
N GLY A 130 7.09 -4.95 -10.90
CA GLY A 130 8.22 -5.79 -10.44
C GLY A 130 8.55 -5.61 -8.95
N PHE A 131 7.76 -4.86 -8.20
CA PHE A 131 7.86 -4.73 -6.75
C PHE A 131 6.87 -5.67 -6.03
N GLY A 132 7.07 -5.88 -4.73
CA GLY A 132 6.21 -6.71 -3.88
C GLY A 132 6.71 -8.16 -3.69
N GLU A 133 7.93 -8.46 -4.16
CA GLU A 133 8.65 -9.70 -3.94
C GLU A 133 9.63 -9.59 -2.77
N HIS A 134 10.60 -10.51 -2.67
CA HIS A 134 11.62 -10.47 -1.63
C HIS A 134 12.50 -9.21 -1.75
N PRO A 135 12.84 -8.52 -0.64
CA PRO A 135 13.60 -7.27 -0.70
C PRO A 135 14.99 -7.40 -1.33
N GLU A 136 15.58 -8.60 -1.41
CA GLU A 136 16.80 -8.83 -2.17
C GLU A 136 16.66 -8.46 -3.65
N ASN A 137 15.49 -8.60 -4.23
CA ASN A 137 15.20 -8.24 -5.62
C ASN A 137 15.25 -6.71 -5.84
N LEU A 138 15.15 -5.92 -4.76
CA LEU A 138 15.20 -4.47 -4.79
C LEU A 138 16.64 -3.90 -4.71
N MET A 139 17.64 -4.73 -4.43
CA MET A 139 19.02 -4.25 -4.25
C MET A 139 19.60 -3.55 -5.48
N ASN A 140 19.12 -3.91 -6.68
CA ASN A 140 19.55 -3.28 -7.94
C ASN A 140 18.94 -1.88 -8.14
N THR A 141 17.93 -1.50 -7.36
CA THR A 141 17.28 -0.18 -7.42
C THR A 141 17.88 0.82 -6.42
N VAL A 142 18.86 0.40 -5.63
CA VAL A 142 19.49 1.27 -4.64
C VAL A 142 20.49 2.21 -5.31
N ASN A 143 20.25 3.52 -5.20
CA ASN A 143 21.18 4.54 -5.67
C ASN A 143 22.42 4.59 -4.77
N ARG A 144 23.53 4.01 -5.23
CA ARG A 144 24.78 3.89 -4.45
C ARG A 144 25.55 5.19 -4.26
N GLU A 145 25.16 6.27 -4.94
CA GLU A 145 25.69 7.62 -4.66
C GLU A 145 25.06 8.21 -3.39
N ILE A 146 23.78 7.89 -3.12
CA ILE A 146 23.06 8.30 -1.89
C ILE A 146 23.32 7.29 -0.77
N TYR A 147 23.38 6.00 -1.10
CA TYR A 147 23.50 4.88 -0.16
C TYR A 147 24.78 4.07 -0.38
N PRO A 148 25.98 4.58 -0.01
CA PRO A 148 27.22 3.80 -0.06
C PRO A 148 27.06 2.47 0.69
N VAL A 149 27.51 1.36 0.08
CA VAL A 149 27.23 0.00 0.58
C VAL A 149 27.80 -0.26 1.98
N GLU A 150 28.91 0.38 2.32
CA GLU A 150 29.58 0.25 3.62
C GLU A 150 28.75 0.85 4.76
N GLU A 151 27.95 1.88 4.49
CA GLU A 151 27.13 2.58 5.49
C GLU A 151 25.68 2.11 5.43
N TYR A 152 25.16 1.86 4.23
CA TYR A 152 23.77 1.53 3.93
C TYR A 152 23.67 0.26 3.06
N PRO A 153 23.96 -0.93 3.60
CA PRO A 153 24.02 -2.17 2.80
C PRO A 153 22.76 -2.43 1.97
N ALA A 154 21.60 -2.19 2.55
CA ALA A 154 20.29 -2.38 1.91
C ALA A 154 19.63 -1.08 1.40
N GLY A 155 20.33 0.06 1.51
CA GLY A 155 19.79 1.36 1.12
C GLY A 155 18.46 1.66 1.82
N GLN A 156 17.55 2.32 1.13
CA GLN A 156 16.23 2.67 1.63
C GLN A 156 15.35 1.45 2.00
N TRP A 157 15.67 0.26 1.52
CA TRP A 157 14.92 -0.99 1.73
C TRP A 157 15.28 -1.72 3.03
N ASP A 158 16.18 -1.18 3.86
CA ASP A 158 16.66 -1.83 5.08
C ASP A 158 15.53 -2.18 6.06
N TYR A 159 14.44 -1.39 6.09
CA TYR A 159 13.26 -1.67 6.91
C TYR A 159 12.53 -2.96 6.49
N GLN A 160 12.52 -3.30 5.20
CA GLN A 160 11.88 -4.54 4.74
C GLN A 160 12.65 -5.76 5.25
N PHE A 161 13.99 -5.73 5.23
CA PHE A 161 14.81 -6.76 5.85
C PHE A 161 14.57 -6.84 7.37
N HIS A 162 14.39 -5.69 8.03
CA HIS A 162 14.06 -5.66 9.45
C HIS A 162 12.74 -6.39 9.74
N TYR A 163 11.72 -6.25 8.89
CA TYR A 163 10.46 -6.97 9.04
C TYR A 163 10.62 -8.48 8.87
N TYR A 164 11.47 -8.94 7.96
CA TYR A 164 11.79 -10.36 7.81
C TYR A 164 12.56 -10.92 9.02
N GLU A 165 13.52 -10.18 9.53
CA GLU A 165 14.44 -10.64 10.57
C GLU A 165 13.84 -10.48 11.98
N ASN A 166 13.00 -9.46 12.21
CA ASN A 166 12.55 -9.01 13.53
C ASN A 166 11.06 -8.59 13.51
N PHE A 167 10.19 -9.44 12.96
CA PHE A 167 8.78 -9.10 12.74
C PHE A 167 8.06 -8.62 14.00
N ASP A 168 8.21 -9.35 15.11
CA ASP A 168 7.52 -9.04 16.37
C ASP A 168 7.96 -7.68 16.95
N ASP A 169 9.25 -7.35 16.82
CA ASP A 169 9.78 -6.06 17.28
C ASP A 169 9.26 -4.93 16.38
N ALA A 170 9.23 -5.13 15.06
CA ALA A 170 8.70 -4.17 14.11
C ALA A 170 7.19 -3.94 14.33
N GLN A 171 6.41 -5.01 14.52
CA GLN A 171 5.00 -4.90 14.85
C GLN A 171 4.78 -4.13 16.16
N LYS A 172 5.49 -4.51 17.21
CA LYS A 172 5.38 -3.89 18.53
C LYS A 172 5.68 -2.37 18.48
N GLU A 173 6.71 -1.97 17.75
CA GLU A 173 7.05 -0.56 17.57
C GLU A 173 5.90 0.23 16.93
N MET A 174 5.28 -0.31 15.87
CA MET A 174 4.16 0.34 15.18
C MET A 174 2.88 0.34 16.04
N ASP A 175 2.65 -0.71 16.82
CA ASP A 175 1.50 -0.84 17.73
C ASP A 175 1.61 0.08 18.97
N GLU A 176 2.79 0.65 19.27
CA GLU A 176 3.02 1.49 20.45
C GLU A 176 2.13 2.74 20.47
N ASP A 177 2.08 3.46 19.35
CA ASP A 177 1.23 4.66 19.21
C ASP A 177 0.86 4.91 17.73
N PRO A 178 -0.17 4.20 17.20
CA PRO A 178 -0.62 4.38 15.82
C PRO A 178 -1.05 5.82 15.50
N TYR A 179 -1.49 6.61 16.48
CA TYR A 179 -1.86 7.99 16.23
C TYR A 179 -0.64 8.88 15.96
N LYS A 180 0.44 8.73 16.72
CA LYS A 180 1.70 9.43 16.42
C LYS A 180 2.26 8.98 15.08
N LEU A 181 2.20 7.67 14.78
CA LEU A 181 2.66 7.12 13.51
C LEU A 181 1.91 7.74 12.33
N VAL A 182 0.59 7.84 12.39
CA VAL A 182 -0.22 8.52 11.35
C VAL A 182 0.24 9.97 11.16
N LYS A 183 0.49 10.72 12.23
CA LYS A 183 0.95 12.11 12.14
C LYS A 183 2.33 12.26 11.49
N ILE A 184 3.20 11.25 11.63
CA ILE A 184 4.52 11.26 11.01
C ILE A 184 4.43 10.91 9.53
N LEU A 185 3.61 9.93 9.16
CA LEU A 185 3.55 9.41 7.80
C LEU A 185 2.68 10.23 6.85
N PHE A 186 1.56 10.79 7.36
CA PHE A 186 0.64 11.57 6.54
C PHE A 186 1.04 13.05 6.50
N ARG A 187 2.16 13.32 5.82
CA ARG A 187 2.74 14.65 5.68
C ARG A 187 3.13 14.94 4.24
N LYS A 188 3.26 16.22 3.91
CA LYS A 188 3.87 16.63 2.65
C LYS A 188 5.31 16.15 2.57
N GLY A 189 5.73 15.70 1.39
CA GLY A 189 7.13 15.43 1.11
C GLY A 189 7.97 16.70 1.28
N ASP A 190 9.14 16.58 1.93
CA ASP A 190 10.04 17.69 2.18
C ASP A 190 11.14 17.75 1.10
N PRO A 191 11.13 18.78 0.22
CA PRO A 191 12.18 18.89 -0.82
C PRO A 191 13.60 18.96 -0.26
N MET A 192 13.77 19.31 1.03
CA MET A 192 15.09 19.34 1.68
C MET A 192 15.71 17.94 1.89
N GLY A 193 14.91 16.88 1.84
CA GLY A 193 15.38 15.49 1.91
C GLY A 193 15.89 14.94 0.57
N LEU A 194 15.71 15.65 -0.53
CA LEU A 194 16.10 15.17 -1.86
C LEU A 194 17.63 14.91 -1.94
N GLY A 195 17.99 13.68 -2.31
CA GLY A 195 19.39 13.27 -2.38
C GLY A 195 20.03 12.93 -1.01
N LEU A 196 19.24 12.86 0.06
CA LEU A 196 19.68 12.40 1.37
C LEU A 196 19.16 10.98 1.63
N PRO A 197 19.87 10.17 2.44
CA PRO A 197 19.38 8.86 2.84
C PRO A 197 18.04 8.94 3.57
N ALA A 198 17.10 8.06 3.18
CA ALA A 198 15.81 7.92 3.86
C ALA A 198 15.99 7.43 5.31
N GLY A 199 15.08 7.82 6.21
CA GLY A 199 15.09 7.37 7.60
C GLY A 199 15.00 5.84 7.76
N THR A 200 14.43 5.16 6.75
CA THR A 200 14.32 3.69 6.71
C THR A 200 15.62 2.94 6.42
N SER A 201 16.69 3.64 6.03
CA SER A 201 17.93 3.02 5.54
C SER A 201 18.85 2.42 6.61
N LEU A 202 18.55 2.65 7.89
CA LEU A 202 19.31 2.13 9.04
C LEU A 202 18.42 1.41 10.06
N THR A 203 17.24 0.94 9.65
CA THR A 203 16.25 0.33 10.55
C THR A 203 16.81 -0.86 11.32
N ARG A 204 17.56 -1.77 10.66
CA ARG A 204 18.19 -2.92 11.32
C ARG A 204 19.26 -2.49 12.31
N LYS A 205 20.12 -1.54 11.94
CA LYS A 205 21.18 -1.01 12.81
C LYS A 205 20.59 -0.36 14.06
N ASN A 206 19.53 0.43 13.87
CA ASN A 206 18.85 1.15 14.94
C ASN A 206 17.88 0.25 15.74
N LYS A 207 17.57 -0.95 15.23
CA LYS A 207 16.59 -1.91 15.79
C LYS A 207 15.15 -1.37 15.81
N GLY A 208 14.78 -0.63 14.78
CA GLY A 208 13.46 -0.04 14.59
C GLY A 208 13.53 1.26 13.77
N TRP A 209 12.37 1.76 13.40
CA TRP A 209 12.26 3.02 12.67
C TRP A 209 12.51 4.24 13.57
N PHE A 210 12.11 4.14 14.84
CA PHE A 210 12.09 5.24 15.79
C PHE A 210 12.95 4.98 17.04
N ALA A 211 13.67 3.87 17.10
CA ALA A 211 14.43 3.46 18.27
C ALA A 211 15.50 4.48 18.69
N GLU A 212 16.12 5.18 17.72
CA GLU A 212 17.11 6.24 18.03
C GLU A 212 16.48 7.47 18.69
N PHE A 213 15.15 7.67 18.54
CA PHE A 213 14.38 8.74 19.18
C PHE A 213 13.77 8.34 20.51
N GLY A 214 13.96 7.08 20.93
CA GLY A 214 13.36 6.54 22.15
C GLY A 214 11.87 6.22 22.03
N GLY A 215 11.37 5.98 20.83
CA GLY A 215 9.97 5.69 20.47
C GLY A 215 9.45 6.65 19.40
N ILE A 216 8.17 6.49 19.03
CA ILE A 216 7.55 7.29 17.95
C ILE A 216 7.47 8.77 18.38
N PRO A 217 8.15 9.71 17.67
CA PRO A 217 8.10 11.13 18.00
C PRO A 217 6.69 11.70 17.83
N ASP A 218 6.34 12.67 18.67
CA ASP A 218 5.06 13.35 18.59
C ASP A 218 5.14 14.62 17.74
N PHE A 219 4.73 14.51 16.47
CA PHE A 219 4.65 15.63 15.55
C PHE A 219 3.25 16.28 15.53
N PRO A 220 3.14 17.59 15.22
CA PRO A 220 1.84 18.18 14.93
C PRO A 220 1.24 17.56 13.65
N ILE A 221 -0.08 17.55 13.55
CA ILE A 221 -0.76 17.16 12.30
C ILE A 221 -0.36 18.14 11.18
N ASP A 222 -0.18 17.61 9.98
CA ASP A 222 -0.12 18.38 8.76
C ASP A 222 -1.56 18.52 8.21
N GLU A 223 -2.24 19.63 8.59
CA GLU A 223 -3.65 19.85 8.25
C GLU A 223 -3.91 20.00 6.74
N GLU A 224 -2.87 20.21 5.92
CA GLU A 224 -3.02 20.20 4.47
C GLU A 224 -3.12 18.78 3.89
N MET A 225 -2.65 17.78 4.64
CA MET A 225 -2.67 16.37 4.22
C MET A 225 -3.81 15.59 4.88
N ILE A 226 -4.05 15.81 6.18
CA ILE A 226 -5.01 15.03 6.96
C ILE A 226 -5.59 15.88 8.11
N SER A 227 -6.90 15.80 8.31
CA SER A 227 -7.54 16.44 9.47
C SER A 227 -7.34 15.61 10.76
N GLU A 228 -7.54 16.23 11.91
CA GLU A 228 -7.53 15.55 13.23
C GLU A 228 -8.51 14.38 13.28
N GLU A 229 -9.72 14.54 12.75
CA GLU A 229 -10.76 13.50 12.73
C GLU A 229 -10.34 12.30 11.86
N GLU A 230 -9.78 12.56 10.69
CA GLU A 230 -9.26 11.53 9.79
C GLU A 230 -8.07 10.80 10.43
N ALA A 231 -7.11 11.53 11.01
CA ALA A 231 -5.96 10.93 11.69
C ALA A 231 -6.39 10.00 12.83
N ARG A 232 -7.40 10.39 13.62
CA ARG A 232 -7.98 9.53 14.65
C ARG A 232 -8.70 8.32 14.08
N THR A 233 -9.34 8.46 12.92
CA THR A 233 -9.99 7.34 12.23
C THR A 233 -8.96 6.30 11.76
N PHE A 234 -7.86 6.73 11.14
CA PHE A 234 -6.75 5.84 10.79
C PHE A 234 -6.18 5.15 12.02
N ALA A 235 -5.82 5.92 13.04
CA ALA A 235 -5.24 5.40 14.28
C ALA A 235 -6.16 4.39 14.99
N LYS A 236 -7.48 4.65 15.01
CA LYS A 236 -8.47 3.73 15.59
C LYS A 236 -8.37 2.35 14.94
N TYR A 237 -8.47 2.28 13.62
CA TYR A 237 -8.50 0.98 12.93
C TYR A 237 -7.13 0.29 12.93
N LEU A 238 -6.03 1.03 12.88
CA LEU A 238 -4.69 0.47 13.05
C LEU A 238 -4.49 -0.09 14.47
N THR A 239 -5.04 0.56 15.49
CA THR A 239 -5.02 0.05 16.88
C THR A 239 -5.90 -1.20 17.04
N GLU A 240 -7.12 -1.19 16.50
CA GLU A 240 -8.05 -2.32 16.61
C GLU A 240 -7.55 -3.58 15.91
N ASN A 241 -6.90 -3.44 14.74
CA ASN A 241 -6.42 -4.54 13.92
C ASN A 241 -4.96 -4.92 14.20
N THR A 242 -4.21 -4.08 14.90
CA THR A 242 -2.75 -4.15 15.07
C THR A 242 -1.98 -4.10 13.74
N PHE A 243 -0.66 -3.96 13.81
CA PHE A 243 0.21 -3.97 12.64
C PHE A 243 0.63 -5.37 12.19
N PHE A 244 0.07 -6.45 12.78
CA PHE A 244 0.33 -7.79 12.28
C PHE A 244 -0.05 -7.93 10.80
N GLY A 245 -1.30 -7.60 10.45
CA GLY A 245 -1.78 -7.68 9.07
C GLY A 245 -0.97 -6.76 8.13
N PRO A 246 -0.94 -5.45 8.37
CA PRO A 246 -0.16 -4.50 7.55
C PRO A 246 1.30 -4.91 7.31
N ASN A 247 2.02 -5.32 8.35
CA ASN A 247 3.43 -5.71 8.23
C ASN A 247 3.60 -7.08 7.55
N SER A 248 2.60 -7.97 7.66
CA SER A 248 2.64 -9.28 6.98
C SER A 248 2.67 -9.19 5.46
N TRP A 249 2.24 -8.08 4.86
CA TRP A 249 2.39 -7.86 3.42
C TRP A 249 3.85 -7.87 2.96
N TYR A 250 4.77 -7.45 3.83
CA TYR A 250 6.20 -7.36 3.52
C TYR A 250 6.93 -8.70 3.60
N VAL A 251 6.39 -9.70 4.30
CA VAL A 251 7.12 -10.96 4.60
C VAL A 251 6.62 -12.17 3.78
N ASN A 252 5.92 -11.92 2.69
CA ASN A 252 5.43 -12.93 1.76
C ASN A 252 6.20 -12.97 0.42
N GLY A 253 7.43 -12.42 0.37
CA GLY A 253 8.18 -12.22 -0.87
C GLY A 253 8.38 -13.48 -1.70
N GLU A 254 8.72 -14.62 -1.07
CA GLU A 254 8.89 -15.90 -1.77
C GLU A 254 7.59 -16.39 -2.42
N ASP A 255 6.45 -16.27 -1.72
CA ASP A 255 5.16 -16.71 -2.25
C ASP A 255 4.65 -15.75 -3.32
N ASN A 256 4.93 -14.45 -3.17
CA ASN A 256 4.65 -13.45 -4.19
C ASN A 256 5.48 -13.70 -5.46
N GLN A 257 6.76 -14.04 -5.33
CA GLN A 257 7.61 -14.42 -6.46
C GLN A 257 7.05 -15.64 -7.18
N LYS A 258 6.72 -16.72 -6.45
CA LYS A 258 6.10 -17.93 -7.04
C LYS A 258 4.78 -17.61 -7.75
N PHE A 259 4.00 -16.68 -7.22
CA PHE A 259 2.77 -16.22 -7.86
C PHE A 259 3.07 -15.53 -9.19
N ASN A 260 4.05 -14.63 -9.22
CA ASN A 260 4.46 -13.91 -10.42
C ASN A 260 5.07 -14.84 -11.48
N GLU A 261 5.83 -15.88 -11.08
CA GLU A 261 6.41 -16.88 -11.97
C GLU A 261 5.35 -17.74 -12.72
N THR A 262 4.09 -17.71 -12.29
CA THR A 262 2.99 -18.37 -13.05
C THR A 262 2.63 -17.63 -14.33
N ILE A 263 3.13 -16.41 -14.54
CA ILE A 263 2.90 -15.60 -15.74
C ILE A 263 4.07 -15.81 -16.70
N ASN A 264 3.77 -16.33 -17.88
CA ASN A 264 4.79 -16.57 -18.92
C ASN A 264 5.17 -15.29 -19.69
N ASP A 265 4.25 -14.34 -19.80
CA ASP A 265 4.43 -13.06 -20.51
C ASP A 265 3.95 -11.91 -19.63
N GLN A 266 4.89 -11.05 -19.23
CA GLN A 266 4.60 -9.85 -18.42
C GLN A 266 4.28 -8.64 -19.28
N THR A 267 3.94 -8.79 -20.54
CA THR A 267 3.52 -7.70 -21.40
C THR A 267 2.13 -7.22 -21.01
N LEU A 268 2.00 -5.92 -20.78
CA LEU A 268 0.71 -5.29 -20.51
C LEU A 268 -0.01 -5.00 -21.83
N GLU A 269 -1.20 -5.55 -22.00
CA GLU A 269 -2.01 -5.36 -23.21
C GLU A 269 -2.94 -4.13 -23.13
N MET A 270 -3.07 -3.53 -21.94
CA MET A 270 -3.93 -2.39 -21.67
C MET A 270 -3.11 -1.11 -21.47
N PRO A 271 -3.74 0.09 -21.59
CA PRO A 271 -3.09 1.35 -21.21
C PRO A 271 -2.60 1.30 -19.76
N ALA A 272 -1.35 1.70 -19.56
CA ALA A 272 -0.72 1.77 -18.24
C ALA A 272 -0.18 3.18 -17.99
N LEU A 273 -0.40 3.69 -16.78
CA LEU A 273 0.15 4.95 -16.28
C LEU A 273 0.95 4.70 -15.01
N PHE A 274 2.17 5.22 -14.97
CA PHE A 274 2.95 5.30 -13.75
C PHE A 274 3.11 6.76 -13.33
N VAL A 275 2.83 7.06 -12.06
CA VAL A 275 2.99 8.39 -11.48
C VAL A 275 4.11 8.33 -10.44
N HIS A 276 5.24 8.95 -10.79
CA HIS A 276 6.39 9.08 -9.90
C HIS A 276 6.12 10.11 -8.80
N ALA A 277 6.58 9.81 -7.59
CA ALA A 277 6.51 10.72 -6.44
C ALA A 277 7.90 11.29 -6.14
N THR A 278 8.15 12.53 -6.56
CA THR A 278 9.48 13.18 -6.51
C THR A 278 10.07 13.27 -5.10
N TYR A 279 9.24 13.35 -4.08
CA TYR A 279 9.65 13.50 -2.68
C TYR A 279 9.36 12.27 -1.83
N ASP A 280 9.17 11.12 -2.47
CA ASP A 280 9.15 9.82 -1.82
C ASP A 280 10.57 9.24 -1.81
N TYR A 281 11.24 9.35 -0.67
CA TYR A 281 12.63 8.91 -0.53
C TYR A 281 12.75 7.40 -0.26
N VAL A 282 11.65 6.72 -0.04
CA VAL A 282 11.60 5.25 0.14
C VAL A 282 11.38 4.56 -1.18
N CYS A 283 10.32 4.95 -1.92
CA CYS A 283 10.02 4.41 -3.24
C CYS A 283 10.66 5.24 -4.36
N ASP A 284 11.90 5.70 -4.17
CA ASP A 284 12.63 6.42 -5.23
C ASP A 284 12.85 5.52 -6.43
N THR A 285 12.36 5.96 -7.58
CA THR A 285 12.40 5.23 -8.86
C THR A 285 13.23 5.99 -9.91
N THR A 286 14.05 6.95 -9.50
CA THR A 286 14.88 7.78 -10.39
C THR A 286 16.29 7.26 -10.56
N SER A 287 16.69 6.22 -9.84
CA SER A 287 18.03 5.62 -9.86
C SER A 287 18.20 4.57 -10.95
#